data_e12f5810e422bd7294d3dba68c6766d0
#
_entry.id   e12f5810e422bd7294d3dba68c6766d0
#
_cell.length_a   1.000
_cell.length_b   1.000
_cell.length_c   1.000
_cell.angle_alpha   90.00
_cell.angle_beta   90.00
_cell.angle_gamma   90.00
#
_symmetry.space_group_name_H-M   'P 1'
#
loop_
_entity.id
_entity.type
_entity.pdbx_description
1 polymer ?
#
loop_
_entity_poly.entity_id
_entity_poly.type
_entity_poly.pdbx_seq_one_letter_code
_entity_poly.pdbx_strand_id
1 'polypeptide(L)'
;QCKRFGNHSVPEGWIIVAAGNPPEYNKSVRDFDIVTLDRVKRIDVEADYDVWKEYAYQSGIHSAIMSYLELKRENFYDVRTTVDGKIFVTARGWEDLSEMIKAYERLGYKVDVEFIMEYLQHPDIAMDFANYYDLYNRYRKDYHISDILLGKYDDELCDKVRTAPFDEKYSIISHLIGGLNTVFTEADFQNRYVSKIYDMIKETMQIYEKSSDNIRNDADKVTRAAAERLERELASNLVAGNELHAIRGAIKYVNEAALKYGVGTENNPATDEAFAGIRKDFADVSAHREEVLDDAAAKLDNAFDLSLIHISEPT
;
A
#
# COMPACT_ATOMS: atom_id res chain seq x y z
N GLN A 1 29.88 -31.55 -5.11
CA GLN A 1 29.80 -30.08 -5.13
C GLN A 1 29.74 -29.56 -3.70
N CYS A 2 30.76 -28.81 -3.29
CA CYS A 2 30.78 -28.22 -1.95
C CYS A 2 29.83 -27.02 -1.97
N LYS A 3 28.63 -27.12 -1.35
CA LYS A 3 27.73 -25.98 -1.11
C LYS A 3 28.40 -25.02 -0.13
N ARG A 4 29.32 -24.18 -0.62
CA ARG A 4 30.08 -23.21 0.17
C ARG A 4 30.14 -21.87 -0.55
N PHE A 5 30.03 -20.81 0.23
CA PHE A 5 30.29 -19.44 -0.19
C PHE A 5 31.50 -18.94 0.64
N GLY A 6 32.66 -18.84 0.02
CA GLY A 6 33.88 -18.58 0.74
C GLY A 6 34.15 -19.67 1.81
N ASN A 7 34.30 -19.23 3.06
CA ASN A 7 34.49 -20.09 4.22
C ASN A 7 33.18 -20.61 4.87
N HIS A 8 32.03 -20.16 4.39
CA HIS A 8 30.73 -20.53 4.95
C HIS A 8 30.11 -21.69 4.16
N SER A 9 29.67 -22.72 4.89
CA SER A 9 28.90 -23.81 4.29
C SER A 9 27.43 -23.43 4.23
N VAL A 10 26.77 -23.74 3.10
CA VAL A 10 25.32 -23.59 2.98
C VAL A 10 24.66 -24.72 3.77
N PRO A 11 23.76 -24.41 4.73
CA PRO A 11 23.10 -25.44 5.53
C PRO A 11 22.31 -26.44 4.67
N GLU A 12 22.06 -27.63 5.22
CA GLU A 12 21.26 -28.64 4.56
C GLU A 12 19.80 -28.15 4.42
N GLY A 13 19.17 -28.47 3.29
CA GLY A 13 17.81 -28.03 2.96
C GLY A 13 17.73 -26.67 2.27
N TRP A 14 18.81 -25.91 2.20
CA TRP A 14 18.84 -24.61 1.51
C TRP A 14 19.02 -24.76 0.00
N ILE A 15 18.32 -23.91 -0.74
CA ILE A 15 18.44 -23.77 -2.19
C ILE A 15 19.24 -22.50 -2.49
N ILE A 16 20.21 -22.61 -3.39
CA ILE A 16 20.96 -21.45 -3.87
C ILE A 16 20.25 -20.89 -5.10
N VAL A 17 19.83 -19.63 -5.01
CA VAL A 17 19.21 -18.90 -6.11
C VAL A 17 20.12 -17.74 -6.48
N ALA A 18 20.37 -17.57 -7.79
CA ALA A 18 21.09 -16.43 -8.34
C ALA A 18 20.15 -15.64 -9.24
N ALA A 19 20.14 -14.33 -9.10
CA ALA A 19 19.43 -13.41 -9.99
C ALA A 19 20.43 -12.54 -10.73
N GLY A 20 20.19 -12.28 -12.00
CA GLY A 20 21.06 -11.46 -12.83
C GLY A 20 20.34 -10.93 -14.06
N ASN A 21 20.91 -9.90 -14.67
CA ASN A 21 20.39 -9.35 -15.91
C ASN A 21 21.05 -10.04 -17.11
N PRO A 22 20.33 -10.27 -18.22
CA PRO A 22 20.89 -10.82 -19.42
C PRO A 22 21.92 -9.85 -20.09
N PRO A 23 22.80 -10.35 -20.98
CA PRO A 23 23.86 -9.57 -21.59
C PRO A 23 23.38 -8.32 -22.35
N GLU A 24 22.15 -8.32 -22.86
CA GLU A 24 21.53 -7.19 -23.57
C GLU A 24 21.41 -5.95 -22.66
N TYR A 25 21.21 -6.15 -21.37
CA TYR A 25 21.09 -5.08 -20.38
C TYR A 25 22.42 -4.75 -19.71
N ASN A 26 23.34 -5.72 -19.60
CA ASN A 26 24.62 -5.52 -18.94
C ASN A 26 25.76 -6.19 -19.71
N LYS A 27 26.51 -5.41 -20.51
CA LYS A 27 27.65 -5.89 -21.30
C LYS A 27 28.82 -6.46 -20.47
N SER A 28 28.83 -6.25 -19.17
CA SER A 28 29.85 -6.77 -18.26
C SER A 28 29.53 -8.19 -17.75
N VAL A 29 28.36 -8.73 -18.07
CA VAL A 29 27.99 -10.08 -17.71
C VAL A 29 28.74 -11.08 -18.59
N ARG A 30 29.37 -12.06 -17.93
CA ARG A 30 29.95 -13.23 -18.62
C ARG A 30 28.91 -14.34 -18.64
N ASP A 31 28.71 -14.93 -19.81
CA ASP A 31 27.87 -16.12 -19.92
C ASP A 31 28.43 -17.25 -19.06
N PHE A 32 27.54 -17.99 -18.44
CA PHE A 32 27.91 -19.24 -17.79
C PHE A 32 28.36 -20.26 -18.83
N ASP A 33 29.40 -21.00 -18.50
CA ASP A 33 29.81 -22.14 -19.33
C ASP A 33 28.72 -23.23 -19.36
N ILE A 34 28.75 -24.06 -20.40
CA ILE A 34 27.78 -25.14 -20.62
C ILE A 34 27.71 -26.09 -19.41
N VAL A 35 28.85 -26.35 -18.75
CA VAL A 35 28.90 -27.24 -17.58
C VAL A 35 28.17 -26.67 -16.39
N THR A 36 28.17 -25.33 -16.23
CA THR A 36 27.42 -24.63 -15.19
C THR A 36 25.93 -24.58 -15.55
N LEU A 37 25.59 -24.26 -16.81
CA LEU A 37 24.21 -24.22 -17.29
C LEU A 37 23.48 -25.57 -17.16
N ASP A 38 24.19 -26.69 -17.39
CA ASP A 38 23.64 -28.05 -17.22
C ASP A 38 23.25 -28.38 -15.76
N ARG A 39 23.77 -27.61 -14.78
CA ARG A 39 23.58 -27.85 -13.35
C ARG A 39 22.60 -26.90 -12.69
N VAL A 40 22.16 -25.87 -13.38
CA VAL A 40 21.22 -24.89 -12.89
C VAL A 40 19.90 -24.97 -13.65
N LYS A 41 18.82 -24.58 -12.99
CA LYS A 41 17.54 -24.35 -13.66
C LYS A 41 17.45 -22.87 -13.99
N ARG A 42 17.39 -22.56 -15.27
CA ARG A 42 17.20 -21.20 -15.75
C ARG A 42 15.70 -20.88 -15.75
N ILE A 43 15.37 -19.73 -15.20
CA ILE A 43 14.03 -19.14 -15.24
C ILE A 43 14.20 -17.74 -15.84
N ASP A 44 13.61 -17.52 -16.99
CA ASP A 44 13.57 -16.20 -17.62
C ASP A 44 12.33 -15.48 -17.11
N VAL A 45 12.53 -14.25 -16.59
CA VAL A 45 11.46 -13.39 -16.08
C VAL A 45 11.26 -12.26 -17.06
N GLU A 46 10.08 -12.17 -17.62
CA GLU A 46 9.69 -11.12 -18.56
C GLU A 46 8.83 -10.07 -17.87
N ALA A 47 8.82 -8.86 -18.42
CA ALA A 47 7.95 -7.79 -17.97
C ALA A 47 6.53 -8.04 -18.51
N ASP A 48 5.59 -8.34 -17.62
CA ASP A 48 4.19 -8.57 -17.93
C ASP A 48 3.33 -7.53 -17.22
N TYR A 49 2.58 -6.75 -18.01
CA TYR A 49 1.73 -5.69 -17.47
C TYR A 49 0.57 -6.23 -16.64
N ASP A 50 -0.08 -7.32 -17.07
CA ASP A 50 -1.26 -7.83 -16.36
C ASP A 50 -0.87 -8.42 -15.00
N VAL A 51 0.29 -9.09 -14.90
CA VAL A 51 0.85 -9.57 -13.63
C VAL A 51 1.27 -8.39 -12.75
N TRP A 52 1.94 -7.38 -13.32
CA TRP A 52 2.34 -6.19 -12.57
C TRP A 52 1.13 -5.39 -12.08
N LYS A 53 0.05 -5.34 -12.84
CA LYS A 53 -1.19 -4.63 -12.48
C LYS A 53 -1.80 -5.15 -11.19
N GLU A 54 -1.79 -6.46 -10.95
CA GLU A 54 -2.26 -7.05 -9.69
C GLU A 54 -1.41 -6.57 -8.50
N TYR A 55 -0.09 -6.60 -8.65
CA TYR A 55 0.83 -6.04 -7.67
C TYR A 55 0.62 -4.54 -7.46
N ALA A 56 0.43 -3.79 -8.54
CA ALA A 56 0.26 -2.34 -8.52
C ALA A 56 -0.98 -1.90 -7.71
N TYR A 57 -2.09 -2.62 -7.83
CA TYR A 57 -3.28 -2.37 -7.00
C TYR A 57 -3.02 -2.65 -5.51
N GLN A 58 -2.33 -3.74 -5.19
CA GLN A 58 -1.99 -4.08 -3.81
C GLN A 58 -0.99 -3.10 -3.20
N SER A 59 -0.04 -2.61 -3.99
CA SER A 59 0.97 -1.63 -3.58
C SER A 59 0.47 -0.19 -3.62
N GLY A 60 -0.76 0.03 -4.09
CA GLY A 60 -1.37 1.35 -4.16
C GLY A 60 -0.67 2.29 -5.14
N ILE A 61 -0.24 1.79 -6.30
CA ILE A 61 0.31 2.64 -7.37
C ILE A 61 -0.69 3.73 -7.73
N HIS A 62 -0.17 4.93 -8.03
CA HIS A 62 -1.00 6.11 -8.28
C HIS A 62 -1.99 5.88 -9.44
N SER A 63 -3.26 6.24 -9.21
CA SER A 63 -4.36 5.94 -10.13
C SER A 63 -4.20 6.55 -11.53
N ALA A 64 -3.53 7.71 -11.66
CA ALA A 64 -3.19 8.27 -12.97
C ALA A 64 -2.24 7.37 -13.77
N ILE A 65 -1.27 6.72 -13.11
CA ILE A 65 -0.36 5.77 -13.76
C ILE A 65 -1.13 4.53 -14.19
N MET A 66 -1.96 3.99 -13.30
CA MET A 66 -2.77 2.82 -13.61
C MET A 66 -3.70 3.07 -14.80
N SER A 67 -4.40 4.20 -14.82
CA SER A 67 -5.30 4.55 -15.90
C SER A 67 -4.57 4.84 -17.21
N TYR A 68 -3.43 5.49 -17.17
CA TYR A 68 -2.60 5.70 -18.34
C TYR A 68 -2.12 4.39 -18.96
N LEU A 69 -1.58 3.50 -18.15
CA LEU A 69 -1.06 2.22 -18.62
C LEU A 69 -2.16 1.25 -19.08
N GLU A 70 -3.38 1.39 -18.57
CA GLU A 70 -4.52 0.63 -19.11
C GLU A 70 -4.91 1.07 -20.52
N LEU A 71 -4.76 2.36 -20.82
CA LEU A 71 -5.02 2.91 -22.17
C LEU A 71 -3.85 2.66 -23.13
N LYS A 72 -2.62 2.61 -22.62
CA LYS A 72 -1.37 2.54 -23.38
C LYS A 72 -0.42 1.50 -22.78
N ARG A 73 -0.81 0.23 -22.84
CA ARG A 73 -0.07 -0.89 -22.23
C ARG A 73 1.34 -1.05 -22.79
N GLU A 74 1.53 -0.66 -24.05
CA GLU A 74 2.84 -0.69 -24.70
C GLU A 74 3.86 0.23 -24.04
N ASN A 75 3.42 1.24 -23.29
CA ASN A 75 4.28 2.16 -22.56
C ASN A 75 4.70 1.66 -21.17
N PHE A 76 4.26 0.46 -20.78
CA PHE A 76 4.64 -0.14 -19.49
C PHE A 76 6.13 -0.47 -19.41
N TYR A 77 6.67 -1.05 -20.47
CA TYR A 77 8.05 -1.48 -20.54
C TYR A 77 8.62 -1.29 -21.93
N ASP A 78 9.59 -0.39 -22.05
CA ASP A 78 10.29 -0.14 -23.30
C ASP A 78 11.77 0.17 -23.02
N VAL A 79 12.69 -0.52 -23.68
CA VAL A 79 14.14 -0.30 -23.56
C VAL A 79 14.74 -0.27 -24.96
N ARG A 80 15.20 0.91 -25.37
CA ARG A 80 15.79 1.12 -26.71
C ARG A 80 17.19 1.72 -26.60
N THR A 81 18.03 1.38 -27.56
CA THR A 81 19.33 2.03 -27.74
C THR A 81 19.23 3.00 -28.90
N THR A 82 19.48 4.26 -28.64
CA THR A 82 19.50 5.34 -29.62
C THR A 82 20.95 5.79 -29.88
N VAL A 83 21.12 6.72 -30.82
CA VAL A 83 22.44 7.33 -31.10
C VAL A 83 22.96 8.12 -29.90
N ASP A 84 22.06 8.72 -29.15
CA ASP A 84 22.38 9.58 -27.98
C ASP A 84 22.48 8.78 -26.66
N GLY A 85 22.21 7.48 -26.69
CA GLY A 85 22.28 6.63 -25.51
C GLY A 85 21.10 5.65 -25.38
N LYS A 86 20.91 5.13 -24.20
CA LYS A 86 19.76 4.27 -23.90
C LYS A 86 18.60 5.13 -23.39
N ILE A 87 17.43 4.90 -23.97
CA ILE A 87 16.16 5.42 -23.43
C ILE A 87 15.36 4.22 -22.91
N PHE A 88 14.69 4.39 -21.80
CA PHE A 88 13.94 3.30 -21.20
C PHE A 88 12.82 3.75 -20.26
N VAL A 89 11.81 2.91 -20.16
CA VAL A 89 10.80 2.90 -19.12
C VAL A 89 10.65 1.49 -18.59
N THR A 90 10.47 1.35 -17.29
CA THR A 90 10.40 0.05 -16.62
C THR A 90 9.35 0.08 -15.52
N ALA A 91 8.89 -1.10 -15.07
CA ALA A 91 7.99 -1.24 -13.94
C ALA A 91 8.47 -0.47 -12.68
N ARG A 92 9.77 -0.51 -12.40
CA ARG A 92 10.38 0.23 -11.28
C ARG A 92 10.26 1.75 -11.49
N GLY A 93 10.53 2.24 -12.70
CA GLY A 93 10.37 3.68 -13.00
C GLY A 93 8.95 4.18 -12.73
N TRP A 94 7.94 3.39 -13.08
CA TRP A 94 6.54 3.69 -12.79
C TRP A 94 6.23 3.67 -11.29
N GLU A 95 6.79 2.72 -10.54
CA GLU A 95 6.62 2.61 -9.10
C GLU A 95 7.27 3.80 -8.36
N ASP A 96 8.52 4.10 -8.67
CA ASP A 96 9.25 5.22 -8.10
C ASP A 96 8.55 6.56 -8.42
N LEU A 97 8.09 6.75 -9.65
CA LEU A 97 7.30 7.92 -10.06
C LEU A 97 5.99 8.01 -9.28
N SER A 98 5.29 6.89 -9.05
CA SER A 98 4.07 6.85 -8.25
C SER A 98 4.27 7.38 -6.85
N GLU A 99 5.30 6.92 -6.16
CA GLU A 99 5.59 7.34 -4.79
C GLU A 99 5.91 8.84 -4.73
N MET A 100 6.63 9.33 -5.72
CA MET A 100 6.99 10.73 -5.78
C MET A 100 5.83 11.64 -6.18
N ILE A 101 4.95 11.22 -7.10
CA ILE A 101 3.71 11.97 -7.40
C ILE A 101 2.88 12.13 -6.12
N LYS A 102 2.63 11.05 -5.37
CA LYS A 102 1.90 11.11 -4.10
C LYS A 102 2.54 12.07 -3.09
N ALA A 103 3.88 12.10 -3.02
CA ALA A 103 4.59 13.00 -2.14
C ALA A 103 4.42 14.47 -2.58
N TYR A 104 4.53 14.74 -3.87
CA TYR A 104 4.37 16.09 -4.45
C TYR A 104 2.94 16.61 -4.28
N GLU A 105 1.92 15.75 -4.51
CA GLU A 105 0.51 16.12 -4.28
C GLU A 105 0.26 16.49 -2.82
N ARG A 106 0.80 15.71 -1.85
CA ARG A 106 0.68 16.03 -0.42
C ARG A 106 1.33 17.35 -0.03
N LEU A 107 2.43 17.70 -0.69
CA LEU A 107 3.19 18.91 -0.43
C LEU A 107 2.68 20.11 -1.27
N GLY A 108 1.77 19.88 -2.21
CA GLY A 108 1.25 20.91 -3.11
C GLY A 108 2.25 21.34 -4.19
N TYR A 109 3.23 20.51 -4.50
CA TYR A 109 4.19 20.77 -5.57
C TYR A 109 3.64 20.36 -6.93
N LYS A 110 4.12 21.04 -7.98
CA LYS A 110 3.72 20.71 -9.35
C LYS A 110 4.54 19.53 -9.86
N VAL A 111 3.84 18.60 -10.49
CA VAL A 111 4.44 17.53 -11.28
C VAL A 111 4.47 17.99 -12.73
N ASP A 112 5.64 18.15 -13.30
CA ASP A 112 5.86 18.56 -14.70
C ASP A 112 6.65 17.50 -15.47
N VAL A 113 6.88 17.75 -16.76
CA VAL A 113 7.55 16.81 -17.64
C VAL A 113 9.01 16.55 -17.24
N GLU A 114 9.72 17.60 -16.78
CA GLU A 114 11.11 17.47 -16.33
C GLU A 114 11.20 16.53 -15.12
N PHE A 115 10.31 16.70 -14.17
CA PHE A 115 10.22 15.80 -13.02
C PHE A 115 9.89 14.36 -13.43
N ILE A 116 8.92 14.14 -14.33
CA ILE A 116 8.56 12.81 -14.81
C ILE A 116 9.74 12.13 -15.53
N MET A 117 10.53 12.90 -16.30
CA MET A 117 11.70 12.39 -17.01
C MET A 117 12.83 11.89 -16.09
N GLU A 118 12.86 12.30 -14.83
CA GLU A 118 13.81 11.75 -13.85
C GLU A 118 13.59 10.25 -13.59
N TYR A 119 12.34 9.79 -13.72
CA TYR A 119 11.92 8.42 -13.46
C TYR A 119 11.68 7.61 -14.74
N LEU A 120 11.08 8.25 -15.74
CA LEU A 120 10.83 7.68 -17.07
C LEU A 120 11.86 8.24 -18.06
N GLN A 121 12.98 7.55 -18.18
CA GLN A 121 14.08 7.97 -19.06
C GLN A 121 13.78 7.67 -20.54
N HIS A 122 12.54 7.91 -20.94
CA HIS A 122 12.02 7.79 -22.30
C HIS A 122 11.24 9.07 -22.64
N PRO A 123 11.83 10.03 -23.36
CA PRO A 123 11.27 11.38 -23.55
C PRO A 123 9.84 11.38 -24.09
N ASP A 124 9.57 10.55 -25.11
CA ASP A 124 8.23 10.49 -25.73
C ASP A 124 7.17 9.98 -24.75
N ILE A 125 7.48 8.94 -23.97
CA ILE A 125 6.56 8.39 -22.99
C ILE A 125 6.39 9.34 -21.80
N ALA A 126 7.45 9.97 -21.35
CA ALA A 126 7.40 10.96 -20.27
C ALA A 126 6.53 12.17 -20.65
N MET A 127 6.69 12.69 -21.87
CA MET A 127 5.88 13.79 -22.39
C MET A 127 4.41 13.39 -22.53
N ASP A 128 4.15 12.22 -23.06
CA ASP A 128 2.80 11.69 -23.26
C ASP A 128 2.10 11.48 -21.91
N PHE A 129 2.80 10.91 -20.93
CA PHE A 129 2.26 10.76 -19.57
C PHE A 129 2.06 12.12 -18.88
N ALA A 130 2.95 13.09 -19.06
CA ALA A 130 2.78 14.43 -18.50
C ALA A 130 1.50 15.10 -19.01
N ASN A 131 1.24 15.03 -20.33
CA ASN A 131 0.02 15.55 -20.93
C ASN A 131 -1.23 14.83 -20.39
N TYR A 132 -1.15 13.50 -20.26
CA TYR A 132 -2.23 12.72 -19.68
C TYR A 132 -2.48 13.10 -18.22
N TYR A 133 -1.43 13.26 -17.40
CA TYR A 133 -1.54 13.63 -16.00
C TYR A 133 -2.15 15.02 -15.79
N ASP A 134 -1.81 16.00 -16.64
CA ASP A 134 -2.45 17.32 -16.62
C ASP A 134 -3.95 17.22 -16.93
N LEU A 135 -4.33 16.40 -17.92
CA LEU A 135 -5.72 16.17 -18.30
C LEU A 135 -6.48 15.42 -17.18
N TYR A 136 -5.85 14.38 -16.62
CA TYR A 136 -6.37 13.62 -15.49
C TYR A 136 -6.71 14.55 -14.30
N ASN A 137 -5.80 15.44 -13.93
CA ASN A 137 -6.03 16.40 -12.85
C ASN A 137 -7.10 17.45 -13.16
N ARG A 138 -7.28 17.80 -14.44
CA ARG A 138 -8.35 18.67 -14.87
C ARG A 138 -9.70 17.99 -14.66
N TYR A 139 -9.87 16.78 -15.12
CA TYR A 139 -11.10 16.00 -14.93
C TYR A 139 -11.46 15.82 -13.45
N ARG A 140 -10.46 15.57 -12.59
CA ARG A 140 -10.68 15.50 -11.14
C ARG A 140 -11.38 16.75 -10.59
N LYS A 141 -11.01 17.94 -11.09
CA LYS A 141 -11.59 19.22 -10.68
C LYS A 141 -12.96 19.44 -11.35
N ASP A 142 -13.05 19.21 -12.63
CA ASP A 142 -14.24 19.49 -13.45
C ASP A 142 -15.44 18.61 -13.07
N TYR A 143 -15.18 17.42 -12.57
CA TYR A 143 -16.21 16.45 -12.14
C TYR A 143 -16.37 16.36 -10.61
N HIS A 144 -15.65 17.18 -9.84
CA HIS A 144 -15.78 17.19 -8.38
C HIS A 144 -15.76 15.81 -7.74
N ILE A 145 -14.79 14.98 -8.07
CA ILE A 145 -14.71 13.56 -7.66
C ILE A 145 -14.90 13.35 -6.16
N SER A 146 -14.40 14.24 -5.34
CA SER A 146 -14.56 14.14 -3.88
C SER A 146 -16.02 14.29 -3.45
N ASP A 147 -16.81 15.13 -4.16
CA ASP A 147 -18.22 15.32 -3.86
C ASP A 147 -19.05 14.14 -4.34
N ILE A 148 -18.64 13.49 -5.45
CA ILE A 148 -19.26 12.24 -5.92
C ILE A 148 -19.12 11.15 -4.86
N LEU A 149 -17.94 10.95 -4.31
CA LEU A 149 -17.72 9.96 -3.25
C LEU A 149 -18.56 10.25 -1.99
N LEU A 150 -18.86 11.53 -1.73
CA LEU A 150 -19.73 11.93 -0.64
C LEU A 150 -21.24 11.88 -0.97
N GLY A 151 -21.61 11.41 -2.16
CA GLY A 151 -22.99 11.41 -2.64
C GLY A 151 -23.57 12.82 -2.91
N LYS A 152 -22.70 13.82 -3.09
CA LYS A 152 -23.07 15.22 -3.34
C LYS A 152 -22.94 15.53 -4.83
N TYR A 153 -23.88 15.07 -5.63
CA TYR A 153 -23.95 15.35 -7.06
C TYR A 153 -25.40 15.50 -7.50
N ASP A 154 -25.62 16.24 -8.58
CA ASP A 154 -26.90 16.57 -9.12
C ASP A 154 -27.12 15.94 -10.51
N ASP A 155 -28.32 16.11 -11.04
CA ASP A 155 -28.70 15.59 -12.36
C ASP A 155 -27.85 16.20 -13.48
N GLU A 156 -27.38 17.44 -13.33
CA GLU A 156 -26.54 18.11 -14.33
C GLU A 156 -25.19 17.42 -14.44
N LEU A 157 -24.55 17.05 -13.29
CA LEU A 157 -23.32 16.29 -13.28
C LEU A 157 -23.53 14.89 -13.86
N CYS A 158 -24.64 14.23 -13.53
CA CYS A 158 -25.00 12.92 -14.07
C CYS A 158 -25.11 12.95 -15.60
N ASP A 159 -25.79 13.95 -16.17
CA ASP A 159 -25.93 14.13 -17.62
C ASP A 159 -24.59 14.46 -18.27
N LYS A 160 -23.74 15.27 -17.63
CA LYS A 160 -22.38 15.56 -18.08
C LYS A 160 -21.54 14.28 -18.15
N VAL A 161 -21.58 13.43 -17.13
CA VAL A 161 -20.86 12.14 -17.08
C VAL A 161 -21.40 11.20 -18.17
N ARG A 162 -22.73 11.12 -18.35
CA ARG A 162 -23.36 10.25 -19.34
C ARG A 162 -22.92 10.59 -20.76
N THR A 163 -22.81 11.87 -21.08
CA THR A 163 -22.47 12.37 -22.42
C THR A 163 -20.96 12.54 -22.64
N ALA A 164 -20.15 12.34 -21.61
CA ALA A 164 -18.70 12.47 -21.67
C ALA A 164 -18.06 11.46 -22.66
N PRO A 165 -16.98 11.82 -23.36
CA PRO A 165 -16.18 10.91 -24.16
C PRO A 165 -15.61 9.74 -23.34
N PHE A 166 -15.21 8.68 -24.01
CA PHE A 166 -14.73 7.45 -23.35
C PHE A 166 -13.51 7.69 -22.44
N ASP A 167 -12.55 8.49 -22.89
CA ASP A 167 -11.34 8.84 -22.12
C ASP A 167 -11.66 9.63 -20.84
N GLU A 168 -12.63 10.54 -20.88
CA GLU A 168 -13.13 11.24 -19.70
C GLU A 168 -13.84 10.29 -18.75
N LYS A 169 -14.76 9.46 -19.24
CA LYS A 169 -15.44 8.43 -18.43
C LYS A 169 -14.44 7.51 -17.74
N TYR A 170 -13.44 7.06 -18.47
CA TYR A 170 -12.40 6.19 -17.94
C TYR A 170 -11.56 6.90 -16.85
N SER A 171 -11.25 8.18 -17.06
CA SER A 171 -10.54 9.00 -16.08
C SER A 171 -11.36 9.20 -14.80
N ILE A 172 -12.70 9.45 -14.92
CA ILE A 172 -13.60 9.56 -13.77
C ILE A 172 -13.61 8.26 -12.96
N ILE A 173 -13.78 7.11 -13.62
CA ILE A 173 -13.74 5.80 -12.95
C ILE A 173 -12.39 5.61 -12.21
N SER A 174 -11.28 5.94 -12.86
CA SER A 174 -9.95 5.81 -12.27
C SER A 174 -9.77 6.70 -11.06
N HIS A 175 -10.32 7.91 -11.07
CA HIS A 175 -10.36 8.80 -9.91
C HIS A 175 -11.20 8.24 -8.76
N LEU A 176 -12.37 7.68 -9.06
CA LEU A 176 -13.22 7.05 -8.06
C LEU A 176 -12.51 5.85 -7.41
N ILE A 177 -11.89 4.99 -8.22
CA ILE A 177 -11.08 3.87 -7.71
C ILE A 177 -9.93 4.37 -6.84
N GLY A 178 -9.21 5.41 -7.26
CA GLY A 178 -8.13 6.00 -6.48
C GLY A 178 -8.60 6.57 -5.13
N GLY A 179 -9.74 7.26 -5.14
CA GLY A 179 -10.37 7.77 -3.92
C GLY A 179 -10.82 6.65 -2.99
N LEU A 180 -11.48 5.63 -3.50
CA LEU A 180 -11.89 4.44 -2.76
C LEU A 180 -10.70 3.69 -2.18
N ASN A 181 -9.61 3.52 -2.94
CA ASN A 181 -8.41 2.86 -2.44
C ASN A 181 -7.84 3.57 -1.20
N THR A 182 -7.84 4.91 -1.19
CA THR A 182 -7.41 5.69 -0.02
C THR A 182 -8.31 5.43 1.19
N VAL A 183 -9.62 5.42 0.98
CA VAL A 183 -10.61 5.19 2.04
C VAL A 183 -10.51 3.76 2.59
N PHE A 184 -10.39 2.77 1.73
CA PHE A 184 -10.23 1.37 2.15
C PHE A 184 -8.88 1.09 2.82
N THR A 185 -7.82 1.78 2.42
CA THR A 185 -6.53 1.70 3.10
C THR A 185 -6.62 2.18 4.55
N GLU A 186 -7.35 3.29 4.79
CA GLU A 186 -7.61 3.77 6.14
C GLU A 186 -8.52 2.82 6.93
N ALA A 187 -9.57 2.31 6.29
CA ALA A 187 -10.48 1.33 6.91
C ALA A 187 -9.75 0.03 7.30
N ASP A 188 -8.87 -0.49 6.45
CA ASP A 188 -8.03 -1.65 6.74
C ASP A 188 -7.08 -1.36 7.92
N PHE A 189 -6.44 -0.19 7.93
CA PHE A 189 -5.60 0.22 9.05
C PHE A 189 -6.38 0.26 10.36
N GLN A 190 -7.53 0.93 10.40
CA GLN A 190 -8.36 1.03 11.60
C GLN A 190 -8.84 -0.33 12.08
N ASN A 191 -9.24 -1.20 11.16
CA ASN A 191 -9.68 -2.56 11.50
C ASN A 191 -8.55 -3.40 12.12
N ARG A 192 -7.34 -3.36 11.54
CA ARG A 192 -6.15 -4.03 12.09
C ARG A 192 -5.75 -3.44 13.43
N TYR A 193 -5.72 -2.12 13.54
CA TYR A 193 -5.33 -1.40 14.74
C TYR A 193 -6.21 -1.78 15.94
N VAL A 194 -7.53 -1.70 15.78
CA VAL A 194 -8.48 -2.05 16.84
C VAL A 194 -8.38 -3.54 17.20
N SER A 195 -8.23 -4.42 16.21
CA SER A 195 -8.04 -5.85 16.44
C SER A 195 -6.79 -6.15 17.28
N LYS A 196 -5.64 -5.51 16.95
CA LYS A 196 -4.40 -5.69 17.71
C LYS A 196 -4.51 -5.14 19.15
N ILE A 197 -5.18 -4.01 19.33
CA ILE A 197 -5.44 -3.47 20.68
C ILE A 197 -6.28 -4.48 21.48
N TYR A 198 -7.37 -4.98 20.90
CA TYR A 198 -8.23 -5.95 21.56
C TYR A 198 -7.46 -7.20 22.00
N ASP A 199 -6.67 -7.77 21.10
CA ASP A 199 -5.88 -8.97 21.39
C ASP A 199 -4.89 -8.73 22.54
N MET A 200 -4.17 -7.60 22.53
CA MET A 200 -3.21 -7.25 23.59
C MET A 200 -3.89 -6.98 24.93
N ILE A 201 -5.03 -6.27 24.94
CA ILE A 201 -5.80 -6.04 26.18
C ILE A 201 -6.30 -7.37 26.73
N LYS A 202 -6.86 -8.23 25.88
CA LYS A 202 -7.36 -9.56 26.28
C LYS A 202 -6.25 -10.43 26.86
N GLU A 203 -5.08 -10.45 26.24
CA GLU A 203 -3.91 -11.18 26.75
C GLU A 203 -3.43 -10.60 28.09
N THR A 204 -3.37 -9.28 28.22
CA THR A 204 -3.04 -8.60 29.49
C THR A 204 -4.00 -9.00 30.62
N MET A 205 -5.31 -9.03 30.34
CA MET A 205 -6.31 -9.48 31.32
C MET A 205 -6.11 -10.95 31.72
N GLN A 206 -5.83 -11.85 30.77
CA GLN A 206 -5.59 -13.26 31.05
C GLN A 206 -4.33 -13.50 31.89
N ILE A 207 -3.28 -12.71 31.71
CA ILE A 207 -2.07 -12.79 32.54
C ILE A 207 -2.38 -12.27 33.94
N TYR A 208 -3.06 -11.15 34.04
CA TYR A 208 -3.46 -10.54 35.31
C TYR A 208 -4.32 -11.48 36.17
N GLU A 209 -5.35 -12.14 35.58
CA GLU A 209 -6.20 -13.10 36.28
C GLU A 209 -5.43 -14.30 36.86
N LYS A 210 -4.30 -14.68 36.26
CA LYS A 210 -3.46 -15.80 36.68
C LYS A 210 -2.39 -15.43 37.70
N SER A 211 -1.79 -14.25 37.56
CA SER A 211 -0.62 -13.83 38.31
C SER A 211 -0.94 -12.92 39.49
N SER A 212 -2.10 -12.25 39.49
CA SER A 212 -2.52 -11.21 40.43
C SER A 212 -1.44 -10.10 40.61
N ASP A 213 -0.63 -9.88 39.59
CA ASP A 213 0.43 -8.88 39.53
C ASP A 213 -0.18 -7.50 39.18
N ASN A 214 0.64 -6.53 38.87
CA ASN A 214 0.17 -5.19 38.47
C ASN A 214 -0.15 -5.14 37.00
N ILE A 215 -1.33 -4.59 36.62
CA ILE A 215 -1.78 -4.43 35.22
C ILE A 215 -0.68 -3.82 34.34
N ARG A 216 0.06 -2.83 34.86
CA ARG A 216 1.14 -2.18 34.12
C ARG A 216 2.26 -3.15 33.77
N ASN A 217 2.67 -4.01 34.74
CA ASN A 217 3.70 -5.01 34.50
C ASN A 217 3.25 -6.07 33.50
N ASP A 218 1.97 -6.47 33.56
CA ASP A 218 1.42 -7.47 32.67
C ASP A 218 1.22 -6.93 31.26
N ALA A 219 0.80 -5.66 31.11
CA ALA A 219 0.76 -4.96 29.81
C ALA A 219 2.16 -4.80 29.21
N ASP A 220 3.19 -4.47 30.02
CA ASP A 220 4.59 -4.37 29.57
C ASP A 220 5.11 -5.72 29.06
N LYS A 221 4.77 -6.84 29.71
CA LYS A 221 5.11 -8.17 29.20
C LYS A 221 4.51 -8.46 27.83
N VAL A 222 3.22 -8.15 27.64
CA VAL A 222 2.50 -8.37 26.35
C VAL A 222 3.06 -7.48 25.26
N THR A 223 3.20 -6.19 25.51
CA THR A 223 3.68 -5.22 24.52
C THR A 223 5.14 -5.45 24.14
N ARG A 224 5.98 -5.87 25.09
CA ARG A 224 7.37 -6.25 24.82
C ARG A 224 7.47 -7.51 23.96
N ALA A 225 6.69 -8.54 24.26
CA ALA A 225 6.62 -9.75 23.43
C ALA A 225 6.14 -9.44 22.01
N ALA A 226 5.14 -8.55 21.87
CA ALA A 226 4.67 -8.08 20.56
C ALA A 226 5.75 -7.29 19.79
N ALA A 227 6.52 -6.43 20.48
CA ALA A 227 7.62 -5.69 19.88
C ALA A 227 8.75 -6.61 19.40
N GLU A 228 9.16 -7.58 20.20
CA GLU A 228 10.19 -8.58 19.83
C GLU A 228 9.74 -9.46 18.66
N ARG A 229 8.45 -9.78 18.60
CA ARG A 229 7.87 -10.50 17.45
C ARG A 229 7.92 -9.63 16.20
N LEU A 230 7.52 -8.38 16.31
CA LEU A 230 7.52 -7.43 15.21
C LEU A 230 8.93 -7.23 14.65
N GLU A 231 9.97 -7.12 15.50
CA GLU A 231 11.37 -7.00 15.06
C GLU A 231 11.81 -8.23 14.22
N ARG A 232 11.43 -9.43 14.65
CA ARG A 232 11.72 -10.67 13.91
C ARG A 232 11.01 -10.72 12.57
N GLU A 233 9.75 -10.33 12.52
CA GLU A 233 8.94 -10.28 11.30
C GLU A 233 9.46 -9.22 10.31
N LEU A 234 9.89 -8.06 10.80
CA LEU A 234 10.56 -7.03 10.00
C LEU A 234 11.88 -7.50 9.41
N ALA A 235 12.72 -8.17 10.21
CA ALA A 235 13.99 -8.72 9.73
C ALA A 235 13.81 -9.79 8.64
N SER A 236 12.63 -10.41 8.58
CA SER A 236 12.25 -11.42 7.58
C SER A 236 11.39 -10.86 6.45
N ASN A 237 11.16 -9.55 6.40
CA ASN A 237 10.25 -8.87 5.45
C ASN A 237 8.83 -9.47 5.41
N LEU A 238 8.33 -9.96 6.54
CA LEU A 238 7.00 -10.57 6.66
C LEU A 238 5.91 -9.56 7.00
N VAL A 239 6.28 -8.36 7.48
CA VAL A 239 5.34 -7.31 7.88
C VAL A 239 5.75 -5.99 7.26
N ALA A 240 4.80 -5.30 6.65
CA ALA A 240 4.96 -3.97 6.06
C ALA A 240 3.62 -3.19 6.08
N GLY A 241 3.64 -1.93 5.65
CA GLY A 241 2.44 -1.10 5.45
C GLY A 241 1.55 -1.00 6.69
N ASN A 242 0.25 -1.15 6.47
CA ASN A 242 -0.77 -0.99 7.51
C ASN A 242 -0.60 -1.94 8.69
N GLU A 243 -0.17 -3.17 8.48
CA GLU A 243 0.06 -4.14 9.55
C GLU A 243 1.16 -3.66 10.51
N LEU A 244 2.26 -3.16 9.97
CA LEU A 244 3.35 -2.58 10.76
C LEU A 244 2.88 -1.39 11.60
N HIS A 245 2.14 -0.47 10.98
CA HIS A 245 1.63 0.72 11.66
C HIS A 245 0.59 0.37 12.72
N ALA A 246 -0.28 -0.60 12.44
CA ALA A 246 -1.30 -1.08 13.37
C ALA A 246 -0.67 -1.72 14.62
N ILE A 247 0.33 -2.59 14.46
CA ILE A 247 1.02 -3.23 15.58
C ILE A 247 1.73 -2.18 16.45
N ARG A 248 2.48 -1.26 15.84
CA ARG A 248 3.18 -0.17 16.57
C ARG A 248 2.20 0.73 17.31
N GLY A 249 1.10 1.10 16.66
CA GLY A 249 0.04 1.90 17.26
C GLY A 249 -0.61 1.19 18.45
N ALA A 250 -0.91 -0.10 18.31
CA ALA A 250 -1.52 -0.90 19.37
C ALA A 250 -0.59 -1.05 20.59
N ILE A 251 0.71 -1.30 20.38
CA ILE A 251 1.71 -1.33 21.45
C ILE A 251 1.71 -0.01 22.23
N LYS A 252 1.72 1.11 21.51
CA LYS A 252 1.69 2.45 22.12
C LYS A 252 0.42 2.65 22.92
N TYR A 253 -0.74 2.35 22.33
CA TYR A 253 -2.04 2.52 22.98
C TYR A 253 -2.14 1.71 24.28
N VAL A 254 -1.77 0.43 24.25
CA VAL A 254 -1.86 -0.45 25.43
C VAL A 254 -0.92 0.02 26.53
N ASN A 255 0.29 0.47 26.21
CA ASN A 255 1.22 1.06 27.19
C ASN A 255 0.66 2.36 27.81
N GLU A 256 0.08 3.26 27.00
CA GLU A 256 -0.53 4.49 27.49
C GLU A 256 -1.75 4.21 28.39
N ALA A 257 -2.61 3.26 27.98
CA ALA A 257 -3.75 2.83 28.78
C ALA A 257 -3.31 2.20 30.12
N ALA A 258 -2.29 1.36 30.09
CA ALA A 258 -1.71 0.76 31.30
C ALA A 258 -1.07 1.80 32.23
N LEU A 259 -0.46 2.85 31.68
CA LEU A 259 0.05 3.99 32.47
C LEU A 259 -1.09 4.81 33.07
N LYS A 260 -2.16 5.04 32.34
CA LYS A 260 -3.31 5.85 32.78
C LYS A 260 -4.11 5.16 33.89
N TYR A 261 -4.34 3.88 33.77
CA TYR A 261 -5.22 3.12 34.65
C TYR A 261 -4.48 2.15 35.59
N GLY A 262 -3.24 1.80 35.29
CA GLY A 262 -2.44 0.86 36.07
C GLY A 262 -1.77 1.44 37.31
N VAL A 263 -2.16 2.61 37.78
CA VAL A 263 -1.62 3.28 38.98
C VAL A 263 -2.30 2.70 40.22
N GLY A 264 -1.90 1.49 40.61
CA GLY A 264 -2.19 0.92 41.91
C GLY A 264 -0.96 1.04 42.80
N THR A 265 -1.13 1.50 44.02
CA THR A 265 -0.11 1.34 45.06
C THR A 265 0.01 -0.14 45.41
N GLU A 266 1.19 -0.60 45.88
CA GLU A 266 1.49 -2.00 46.26
C GLU A 266 0.41 -2.70 47.11
N ASN A 267 -0.53 -1.96 47.70
CA ASN A 267 -1.56 -2.45 48.62
C ASN A 267 -3.01 -2.28 48.14
N ASN A 268 -3.27 -1.82 46.90
CA ASN A 268 -4.61 -1.70 46.38
C ASN A 268 -4.66 -2.16 44.90
N PRO A 269 -5.08 -3.40 44.65
CA PRO A 269 -5.33 -3.85 43.29
C PRO A 269 -6.54 -3.07 42.78
N ALA A 270 -6.31 -2.01 42.02
CA ALA A 270 -7.33 -1.28 41.26
C ALA A 270 -7.79 -2.17 40.07
N THR A 271 -8.49 -3.24 40.39
CA THR A 271 -8.69 -4.39 39.52
C THR A 271 -9.80 -4.16 38.51
N ASP A 272 -11.02 -3.99 38.99
CA ASP A 272 -12.17 -3.89 38.11
C ASP A 272 -12.36 -2.48 37.54
N GLU A 273 -12.01 -1.45 38.30
CA GLU A 273 -12.09 -0.05 37.87
C GLU A 273 -11.10 0.31 36.77
N ALA A 274 -9.86 -0.23 36.85
CA ALA A 274 -8.84 0.00 35.83
C ALA A 274 -9.22 -0.65 34.50
N PHE A 275 -9.66 -1.91 34.53
CA PHE A 275 -10.13 -2.56 33.32
C PHE A 275 -11.45 -1.95 32.79
N ALA A 276 -12.32 -1.45 33.66
CA ALA A 276 -13.51 -0.68 33.25
C ALA A 276 -13.11 0.62 32.51
N GLY A 277 -12.10 1.33 33.00
CA GLY A 277 -11.52 2.50 32.32
C GLY A 277 -10.92 2.16 30.96
N ILE A 278 -10.09 1.10 30.89
CA ILE A 278 -9.51 0.62 29.63
C ILE A 278 -10.59 0.20 28.64
N ARG A 279 -11.65 -0.49 29.08
CA ARG A 279 -12.77 -0.88 28.24
C ARG A 279 -13.55 0.32 27.70
N LYS A 280 -13.69 1.36 28.52
CA LYS A 280 -14.35 2.60 28.08
C LYS A 280 -13.57 3.31 27.01
N ASP A 281 -12.27 3.54 27.20
CA ASP A 281 -11.40 4.17 26.20
C ASP A 281 -11.35 3.32 24.90
N PHE A 282 -11.34 1.99 25.02
CA PHE A 282 -11.37 1.08 23.88
C PHE A 282 -12.69 1.14 23.12
N ALA A 283 -13.82 1.37 23.80
CA ALA A 283 -15.12 1.54 23.15
C ALA A 283 -15.12 2.75 22.21
N ASP A 284 -14.48 3.86 22.60
CA ASP A 284 -14.35 5.05 21.75
C ASP A 284 -13.52 4.76 20.48
N VAL A 285 -12.42 4.00 20.63
CA VAL A 285 -11.58 3.59 19.47
C VAL A 285 -12.36 2.63 18.56
N SER A 286 -13.16 1.72 19.13
CA SER A 286 -13.99 0.80 18.36
C SER A 286 -15.13 1.52 17.62
N ALA A 287 -15.75 2.53 18.26
CA ALA A 287 -16.76 3.36 17.62
C ALA A 287 -16.18 4.14 16.43
N HIS A 288 -14.99 4.72 16.58
CA HIS A 288 -14.31 5.39 15.47
C HIS A 288 -14.02 4.43 14.30
N ARG A 289 -13.61 3.18 14.57
CA ARG A 289 -13.45 2.17 13.50
C ARG A 289 -14.77 1.93 12.76
N GLU A 290 -15.90 1.82 13.48
CA GLU A 290 -17.22 1.63 12.87
C GLU A 290 -17.59 2.82 11.98
N GLU A 291 -17.38 4.04 12.43
CA GLU A 291 -17.58 5.25 11.62
C GLU A 291 -16.74 5.24 10.33
N VAL A 292 -15.47 4.84 10.40
CA VAL A 292 -14.59 4.77 9.22
C VAL A 292 -15.03 3.67 8.25
N LEU A 293 -15.49 2.51 8.76
CA LEU A 293 -16.00 1.43 7.92
C LEU A 293 -17.32 1.81 7.24
N ASP A 294 -18.23 2.45 7.96
CA ASP A 294 -19.52 2.93 7.42
C ASP A 294 -19.31 4.03 6.36
N ASP A 295 -18.38 4.95 6.59
CA ASP A 295 -17.99 5.97 5.61
C ASP A 295 -17.39 5.33 4.35
N ALA A 296 -16.55 4.30 4.51
CA ALA A 296 -15.99 3.56 3.38
C ALA A 296 -17.06 2.84 2.55
N ALA A 297 -18.02 2.21 3.21
CA ALA A 297 -19.14 1.54 2.56
C ALA A 297 -20.03 2.54 1.81
N ALA A 298 -20.39 3.66 2.44
CA ALA A 298 -21.21 4.71 1.81
C ALA A 298 -20.53 5.30 0.56
N LYS A 299 -19.21 5.55 0.62
CA LYS A 299 -18.45 6.04 -0.54
C LYS A 299 -18.37 5.03 -1.68
N LEU A 300 -18.30 3.73 -1.35
CA LEU A 300 -18.37 2.67 -2.33
C LEU A 300 -19.71 2.67 -3.06
N ASP A 301 -20.80 2.72 -2.30
CA ASP A 301 -22.16 2.75 -2.85
C ASP A 301 -22.35 3.98 -3.77
N ASN A 302 -21.94 5.16 -3.34
CA ASN A 302 -22.01 6.37 -4.15
C ASN A 302 -21.21 6.28 -5.45
N ALA A 303 -20.02 5.66 -5.41
CA ALA A 303 -19.19 5.45 -6.60
C ALA A 303 -19.85 4.46 -7.57
N PHE A 304 -20.47 3.39 -7.05
CA PHE A 304 -21.19 2.42 -7.86
C PHE A 304 -22.46 3.02 -8.49
N ASP A 305 -23.23 3.78 -7.76
CA ASP A 305 -24.43 4.43 -8.25
C ASP A 305 -24.13 5.29 -9.48
N LEU A 306 -23.11 6.15 -9.41
CA LEU A 306 -22.70 6.94 -10.56
C LEU A 306 -22.17 6.08 -11.70
N SER A 307 -21.33 5.10 -11.40
CA SER A 307 -20.61 4.29 -12.39
C SER A 307 -21.57 3.36 -13.16
N LEU A 308 -22.48 2.67 -12.46
CA LEU A 308 -23.40 1.70 -13.07
C LEU A 308 -24.55 2.39 -13.81
N ILE A 309 -25.09 3.49 -13.24
CA ILE A 309 -26.29 4.14 -13.78
C ILE A 309 -25.93 5.10 -14.92
N HIS A 310 -24.81 5.82 -14.82
CA HIS A 310 -24.51 6.93 -15.73
C HIS A 310 -23.32 6.70 -16.67
N ILE A 311 -22.38 5.80 -16.32
CA ILE A 311 -21.20 5.52 -17.17
C ILE A 311 -21.44 4.32 -18.07
N SER A 312 -22.14 3.28 -17.58
CA SER A 312 -22.27 1.97 -18.23
C SER A 312 -23.44 1.87 -19.21
N GLU A 313 -24.38 2.82 -19.21
CA GLU A 313 -25.48 2.78 -20.18
C GLU A 313 -24.95 3.04 -21.60
N PRO A 314 -25.16 2.10 -22.55
CA PRO A 314 -24.86 2.36 -23.94
C PRO A 314 -25.83 3.43 -24.47
N THR A 315 -25.31 4.51 -25.06
CA THR A 315 -26.06 5.50 -25.82
C THR A 315 -26.64 4.87 -27.10
#